data_e83db21899c4ad78fdc7a0202bce2074
#
_entry.id   e83db21899c4ad78fdc7a0202bce2074
#
_cell.length_a   1.000
_cell.length_b   1.000
_cell.length_c   1.000
_cell.angle_alpha   90.00
_cell.angle_beta   90.00
_cell.angle_gamma   90.00
#
_symmetry.space_group_name_H-M   'P 1'
#
loop_
_entity.id
_entity.type
_entity.pdbx_description
1 polymer ?
#
loop_
_entity_poly.entity_id
_entity_poly.type
_entity_poly.pdbx_seq_one_letter_code
_entity_poly.pdbx_strand_id
1 'polypeptide(L)'
;TGDRQKAYGDAEINFGRTAKFWQTYLEGRDLEKDPLKPHDVAILNQLQKISRIANDYKKVDNWIDLVGFSALGGELACKVRKYVRKNVFKMQSENEPNG
;
A
#
# COMPACT_ATOMS: atom_id res chain seq x y z
N THR A 1 11.53 10.23 -27.68
CA THR A 1 10.19 10.04 -28.18
C THR A 1 9.15 10.41 -27.13
N GLY A 2 7.97 10.82 -27.60
CA GLY A 2 6.90 11.29 -26.73
C GLY A 2 6.44 10.27 -25.69
N ASP A 3 6.38 8.99 -26.07
CA ASP A 3 5.91 7.92 -25.18
C ASP A 3 6.87 7.70 -24.01
N ARG A 4 8.17 7.76 -24.25
CA ARG A 4 9.21 7.61 -23.24
C ARG A 4 9.19 8.79 -22.27
N GLN A 5 9.06 10.02 -22.80
CA GLN A 5 8.98 11.22 -22.00
C GLN A 5 7.72 11.23 -21.13
N LYS A 6 6.60 10.80 -21.68
CA LYS A 6 5.35 10.69 -20.91
C LYS A 6 5.48 9.69 -19.78
N ALA A 7 6.02 8.51 -20.04
CA ALA A 7 6.21 7.48 -19.03
C ALA A 7 7.12 7.96 -17.90
N TYR A 8 8.19 8.68 -18.23
CA TYR A 8 9.09 9.26 -17.23
C TYR A 8 8.38 10.32 -16.39
N GLY A 9 7.61 11.21 -17.05
CA GLY A 9 6.83 12.24 -16.35
C GLY A 9 5.80 11.66 -15.40
N ASP A 10 5.10 10.62 -15.85
CA ASP A 10 4.11 9.92 -15.03
C ASP A 10 4.78 9.25 -13.81
N ALA A 11 5.94 8.64 -14.02
CA ALA A 11 6.71 8.03 -12.93
C ALA A 11 7.19 9.08 -11.94
N GLU A 12 7.66 10.24 -12.41
CA GLU A 12 8.11 11.32 -11.55
C GLU A 12 6.97 11.85 -10.67
N ILE A 13 5.79 12.07 -11.25
CA ILE A 13 4.61 12.51 -10.52
C ILE A 13 4.22 11.48 -9.46
N ASN A 14 4.16 10.22 -9.84
CA ASN A 14 3.78 9.12 -8.96
C ASN A 14 4.75 8.98 -7.79
N PHE A 15 6.03 8.96 -8.08
CA PHE A 15 7.06 8.79 -7.05
C PHE A 15 7.15 10.03 -6.16
N GLY A 16 6.93 11.21 -6.71
CA GLY A 16 6.88 12.45 -5.94
C GLY A 16 5.72 12.44 -4.94
N ARG A 17 4.53 12.00 -5.38
CA ARG A 17 3.37 11.85 -4.49
C ARG A 17 3.64 10.79 -3.42
N THR A 18 4.22 9.68 -3.81
CA THR A 18 4.59 8.60 -2.87
C THR A 18 5.56 9.11 -1.81
N ALA A 19 6.56 9.88 -2.21
CA ALA A 19 7.53 10.46 -1.28
C ALA A 19 6.82 11.35 -0.24
N LYS A 20 5.87 12.17 -0.67
CA LYS A 20 5.09 13.02 0.24
C LYS A 20 4.24 12.19 1.20
N PHE A 21 3.60 11.12 0.72
CA PHE A 21 2.84 10.21 1.57
C PHE A 21 3.75 9.55 2.61
N TRP A 22 4.93 9.09 2.20
CA TRP A 22 5.88 8.45 3.11
C TRP A 22 6.37 9.44 4.17
N GLN A 23 6.70 10.67 3.76
CA GLN A 23 7.14 11.71 4.69
C GLN A 23 6.04 12.01 5.72
N THR A 24 4.80 12.12 5.28
CA THR A 24 3.67 12.39 6.17
C THR A 24 3.47 11.24 7.15
N TYR A 25 3.55 9.99 6.68
CA TYR A 25 3.42 8.83 7.55
C TYR A 25 4.50 8.80 8.63
N LEU A 26 5.72 9.18 8.27
CA LEU A 26 6.87 9.14 9.18
C LEU A 26 7.06 10.44 9.97
N GLU A 27 6.20 11.43 9.75
CA GLU A 27 6.33 12.74 10.39
C GLU A 27 6.32 12.63 11.91
N GLY A 28 7.24 13.34 12.54
CA GLY A 28 7.35 13.35 14.01
C GLY A 28 8.02 12.12 14.60
N ARG A 29 8.43 11.17 13.78
CA ARG A 29 9.07 9.95 14.24
C ARG A 29 10.60 10.07 14.15
N ASP A 30 11.26 9.79 15.24
CA ASP A 30 12.73 9.74 15.30
C ASP A 30 13.18 8.33 14.91
N LEU A 31 13.67 8.17 13.69
CA LEU A 31 14.03 6.86 13.14
C LEU A 31 15.22 6.22 13.82
N GLU A 32 16.05 6.98 14.54
CA GLU A 32 17.15 6.41 15.32
C GLU A 32 16.60 5.72 16.57
N LYS A 33 15.62 6.33 17.23
CA LYS A 33 15.01 5.80 18.45
C LYS A 33 13.85 4.85 18.16
N ASP A 34 13.13 5.07 17.06
CA ASP A 34 12.00 4.27 16.64
C ASP A 34 12.17 3.91 15.16
N PRO A 35 13.05 2.93 14.87
CA PRO A 35 13.36 2.57 13.49
C PRO A 35 12.18 1.91 12.77
N LEU A 36 12.27 1.86 11.45
CA LEU A 36 11.26 1.19 10.63
C LEU A 36 11.15 -0.28 11.01
N LYS A 37 9.93 -0.74 11.20
CA LYS A 37 9.59 -2.13 11.51
C LYS A 37 9.01 -2.81 10.27
N PRO A 38 8.94 -4.15 10.26
CA PRO A 38 8.39 -4.86 9.09
C PRO A 38 6.99 -4.37 8.66
N HIS A 39 6.10 -4.08 9.61
CA HIS A 39 4.77 -3.58 9.26
C HIS A 39 4.81 -2.19 8.64
N ASP A 40 5.82 -1.37 8.95
CA ASP A 40 5.98 -0.06 8.31
C ASP A 40 6.22 -0.21 6.81
N VAL A 41 6.98 -1.24 6.42
CA VAL A 41 7.25 -1.51 4.99
C VAL A 41 5.94 -1.82 4.28
N ALA A 42 5.06 -2.60 4.90
CA ALA A 42 3.74 -2.88 4.33
C ALA A 42 2.95 -1.59 4.12
N ILE A 43 2.96 -0.68 5.10
CA ILE A 43 2.27 0.61 4.99
C ILE A 43 2.88 1.48 3.89
N LEU A 44 4.21 1.57 3.83
CA LEU A 44 4.88 2.36 2.79
C LEU A 44 4.54 1.83 1.40
N ASN A 45 4.48 0.51 1.24
CA ASN A 45 4.07 -0.10 -0.02
C ASN A 45 2.60 0.19 -0.34
N GLN A 46 1.73 0.20 0.66
CA GLN A 46 0.33 0.58 0.46
C GLN A 46 0.20 2.02 0.00
N LEU A 47 0.98 2.92 0.58
CA LEU A 47 0.97 4.33 0.17
C LEU A 47 1.44 4.50 -1.27
N GLN A 48 2.40 3.68 -1.71
CA GLN A 48 2.81 3.65 -3.11
C GLN A 48 1.65 3.22 -4.01
N LYS A 49 0.91 2.17 -3.62
CA LYS A 49 -0.27 1.72 -4.38
C LYS A 49 -1.37 2.78 -4.41
N ILE A 50 -1.59 3.48 -3.30
CA ILE A 50 -2.55 4.58 -3.25
C ILE A 50 -2.15 5.70 -4.23
N SER A 51 -0.87 6.02 -4.32
CA SER A 51 -0.37 6.99 -5.30
C SER A 51 -0.66 6.54 -6.73
N ARG A 52 -0.49 5.24 -7.02
CA ARG A 52 -0.81 4.68 -8.35
C ARG A 52 -2.30 4.74 -8.63
N ILE A 53 -3.13 4.48 -7.63
CA ILE A 53 -4.59 4.59 -7.75
C ILE A 53 -5.01 6.03 -8.04
N ALA A 54 -4.36 7.00 -7.41
CA ALA A 54 -4.64 8.41 -7.69
C ALA A 54 -4.37 8.76 -9.15
N ASN A 55 -3.40 8.08 -9.76
CA ASN A 55 -3.08 8.26 -11.18
C ASN A 55 -4.06 7.51 -12.09
N ASP A 56 -4.42 6.29 -11.73
CA ASP A 56 -5.39 5.47 -12.48
C ASP A 56 -6.09 4.49 -11.53
N TYR A 57 -7.29 4.84 -11.11
CA TYR A 57 -8.05 4.06 -10.13
C TYR A 57 -8.70 2.80 -10.72
N LYS A 58 -8.61 2.58 -12.02
CA LYS A 58 -9.29 1.46 -12.69
C LYS A 58 -8.45 0.18 -12.72
N LYS A 59 -7.17 0.26 -12.41
CA LYS A 59 -6.29 -0.93 -12.40
C LYS A 59 -6.52 -1.74 -11.13
N VAL A 60 -7.23 -2.84 -11.28
CA VAL A 60 -7.65 -3.68 -10.15
C VAL A 60 -6.47 -4.23 -9.34
N ASP A 61 -5.33 -4.47 -9.96
CA ASP A 61 -4.16 -5.02 -9.29
C ASP A 61 -3.69 -4.16 -8.12
N ASN A 62 -3.80 -2.83 -8.25
CA ASN A 62 -3.41 -1.93 -7.16
C ASN A 62 -4.30 -2.11 -5.94
N TRP A 63 -5.60 -2.32 -6.15
CA TRP A 63 -6.54 -2.59 -5.05
C TRP A 63 -6.28 -3.94 -4.40
N ILE A 64 -6.01 -4.96 -5.22
CA ILE A 64 -5.66 -6.30 -4.72
C ILE A 64 -4.38 -6.24 -3.89
N ASP A 65 -3.37 -5.52 -4.37
CA ASP A 65 -2.10 -5.36 -3.66
C ASP A 65 -2.30 -4.66 -2.32
N LEU A 66 -3.19 -3.66 -2.26
CA LEU A 66 -3.52 -2.99 -1.00
C LEU A 66 -4.04 -3.99 0.04
N VAL A 67 -4.94 -4.87 -0.37
CA VAL A 67 -5.50 -5.90 0.52
C VAL A 67 -4.38 -6.83 1.02
N GLY A 68 -3.52 -7.28 0.11
CA GLY A 68 -2.40 -8.15 0.45
C GLY A 68 -1.45 -7.53 1.46
N PHE A 69 -1.05 -6.29 1.24
CA PHE A 69 -0.18 -5.57 2.17
C PHE A 69 -0.87 -5.31 3.51
N SER A 70 -2.18 -5.05 3.49
CA SER A 70 -2.94 -4.85 4.72
C SER A 70 -2.95 -6.11 5.58
N ALA A 71 -3.22 -7.26 4.97
CA ALA A 71 -3.22 -8.54 5.67
C ALA A 71 -1.84 -8.85 6.25
N LEU A 72 -0.80 -8.73 5.43
CA LEU A 72 0.57 -9.01 5.84
C LEU A 72 1.04 -8.05 6.93
N GLY A 73 0.82 -6.75 6.74
CA GLY A 73 1.20 -5.74 7.72
C GLY A 73 0.51 -5.94 9.05
N GLY A 74 -0.79 -6.25 9.03
CA GLY A 74 -1.55 -6.54 10.24
C GLY A 74 -1.03 -7.77 10.98
N GLU A 75 -0.71 -8.82 10.25
CA GLU A 75 -0.11 -10.02 10.85
C GLU A 75 1.21 -9.70 11.54
N LEU A 76 2.06 -8.94 10.87
CA LEU A 76 3.39 -8.57 11.39
C LEU A 76 3.27 -7.64 12.60
N ALA A 77 2.38 -6.65 12.55
CA ALA A 77 2.23 -5.67 13.61
C ALA A 77 1.60 -6.28 14.87
N CYS A 78 0.57 -7.11 14.68
CA CYS A 78 -0.25 -7.62 15.77
C CYS A 78 0.16 -9.02 16.22
N LYS A 79 1.02 -9.69 15.47
CA LYS A 79 1.51 -11.04 15.74
C LYS A 79 0.37 -12.06 15.90
N VAL A 80 -0.74 -11.84 15.19
CA VAL A 80 -1.93 -12.72 15.20
C VAL A 80 -2.23 -13.17 13.77
N ARG A 81 -1.26 -13.83 13.18
CA ARG A 81 -1.26 -14.21 11.75
C ARG A 81 -2.57 -14.85 11.29
N LYS A 82 -3.01 -15.89 11.99
CA LYS A 82 -4.22 -16.62 11.59
C LYS A 82 -5.47 -15.75 11.68
N TYR A 83 -5.55 -14.90 12.69
CA TYR A 83 -6.71 -14.06 12.93
C TYR A 83 -6.90 -13.02 11.83
N VAL A 84 -5.85 -12.28 11.49
CA VAL A 84 -5.92 -11.23 10.46
C VAL A 84 -6.29 -11.86 9.12
N ARG A 85 -5.59 -12.92 8.73
CA ARG A 85 -5.81 -13.59 7.44
C ARG A 85 -7.24 -14.12 7.32
N LYS A 86 -7.72 -14.78 8.37
CA LYS A 86 -9.08 -15.31 8.40
C LYS A 86 -10.13 -14.21 8.22
N ASN A 87 -9.98 -13.10 8.93
CA ASN A 87 -10.97 -12.02 8.88
C ASN A 87 -10.95 -11.27 7.55
N VAL A 88 -9.78 -11.03 6.96
CA VAL A 88 -9.68 -10.39 5.65
C VAL A 88 -10.35 -11.25 4.58
N PHE A 89 -10.05 -12.54 4.53
CA PHE A 89 -10.64 -13.44 3.54
C PHE A 89 -12.13 -13.63 3.77
N LYS A 90 -12.58 -13.64 5.01
CA LYS A 90 -14.01 -13.69 5.31
C LYS A 90 -14.75 -12.47 4.76
N MET A 91 -14.19 -11.29 4.94
CA MET A 91 -14.76 -10.05 4.39
C MET A 91 -14.85 -10.11 2.87
N GLN A 92 -13.81 -10.57 2.21
CA GLN A 92 -13.79 -10.71 0.74
C GLN A 92 -14.87 -11.68 0.27
N SER A 93 -15.00 -12.83 0.95
CA SER A 93 -16.01 -13.84 0.61
C SER A 93 -17.43 -13.29 0.76
N GLU A 94 -17.71 -12.52 1.81
CA GLU A 94 -19.02 -11.94 2.07
C GLU A 94 -19.40 -10.88 1.02
N ASN A 95 -18.41 -10.24 0.40
CA ASN A 95 -18.61 -9.19 -0.59
C ASN A 95 -18.60 -9.71 -2.03
N GLU A 96 -18.29 -11.00 -2.24
CA GLU A 96 -18.29 -11.57 -3.57
C GLU A 96 -19.73 -11.80 -4.05
N PRO A 97 -20.02 -11.47 -5.32
CA PRO A 97 -21.35 -11.80 -5.86
C PRO A 97 -21.57 -13.29 -5.86
N ASN A 98 -22.75 -13.70 -5.42
CA ASN A 98 -23.18 -15.10 -5.51
C ASN A 98 -23.46 -15.44 -6.96
N GLY A 99 -22.59 -16.23 -7.53
CA GLY A 99 -22.81 -16.51 -8.92
C GLY A 99 -22.07 -17.67 -9.41
#